data_43d5e65791b5ed58c845dd16ae20eee5
#
_entry.id   43d5e65791b5ed58c845dd16ae20eee5
#
_cell.length_a   1.000
_cell.length_b   1.000
_cell.length_c   1.000
_cell.angle_alpha   90.00
_cell.angle_beta   90.00
_cell.angle_gamma   90.00
#
_symmetry.space_group_name_H-M   'P 1'
#
loop_
_entity.id
_entity.type
_entity.pdbx_description
1 polymer ?
#
loop_
_entity_poly.entity_id
_entity_poly.type
_entity_poly.pdbx_seq_one_letter_code
_entity_poly.pdbx_strand_id
1 'polypeptide(L)'
;MSQSVLIIGASSGMAEELVRSYAAQGARLFLVARNNDKLEIIASDAKARGAETVHTFVMDANDSERIVPMLDVAWLALGQVDIGLIAHGTLPDQQRTQTDIPYAVTEFRTNGESAIACLIGLAMKFESQRKGVIAVIGSVAGDRGRASNYIYGAAKASVETFASGLRARLFVSGVHVLLVKPGFVATPMTAHLSLPAALTSTAAQAAADIMQAINKRQDVLYTAWFWKWIMLIIRWLPAAVF
;
A
#
# COMPACT_ATOMS: atom_id res chain seq x y z
N MET A 1 12.52 22.18 1.99
CA MET A 1 13.27 20.94 1.74
C MET A 1 12.36 20.00 0.97
N SER A 2 12.88 19.33 -0.04
CA SER A 2 12.15 18.30 -0.80
C SER A 2 11.76 17.12 0.09
N GLN A 3 10.60 16.53 -0.17
CA GLN A 3 10.07 15.40 0.60
C GLN A 3 10.79 14.09 0.21
N SER A 4 11.12 13.26 1.19
CA SER A 4 11.77 11.95 0.97
C SER A 4 10.75 10.83 1.11
N VAL A 5 10.56 10.06 0.04
CA VAL A 5 9.50 9.05 -0.05
C VAL A 5 10.07 7.69 -0.42
N LEU A 6 9.85 6.71 0.44
CA LEU A 6 10.11 5.29 0.19
C LEU A 6 8.81 4.60 -0.24
N ILE A 7 8.81 3.93 -1.39
CA ILE A 7 7.64 3.21 -1.91
C ILE A 7 8.00 1.74 -2.14
N ILE A 8 7.42 0.84 -1.33
CA ILE A 8 7.53 -0.61 -1.47
C ILE A 8 6.36 -1.12 -2.31
N GLY A 9 6.63 -1.73 -3.46
CA GLY A 9 5.64 -2.06 -4.47
C GLY A 9 5.40 -0.93 -5.47
N ALA A 10 6.45 -0.22 -5.84
CA ALA A 10 6.42 0.95 -6.72
C ALA A 10 5.81 0.68 -8.11
N SER A 11 5.78 -0.58 -8.55
CA SER A 11 5.18 -0.99 -9.84
C SER A 11 3.68 -1.33 -9.76
N SER A 12 3.00 -1.06 -8.64
CA SER A 12 1.54 -1.15 -8.57
C SER A 12 0.89 0.10 -9.19
N GLY A 13 -0.28 -0.05 -9.84
CA GLY A 13 -0.88 1.05 -10.59
C GLY A 13 -1.14 2.32 -9.76
N MET A 14 -1.56 2.19 -8.49
CA MET A 14 -1.71 3.35 -7.60
C MET A 14 -0.35 3.93 -7.19
N ALA A 15 0.66 3.08 -6.97
CA ALA A 15 1.98 3.55 -6.59
C ALA A 15 2.69 4.27 -7.73
N GLU A 16 2.53 3.85 -8.98
CA GLU A 16 3.06 4.56 -10.14
C GLU A 16 2.53 5.99 -10.22
N GLU A 17 1.23 6.20 -9.98
CA GLU A 17 0.64 7.55 -9.95
C GLU A 17 1.16 8.39 -8.75
N LEU A 18 1.39 7.75 -7.59
CA LEU A 18 2.02 8.42 -6.46
C LEU A 18 3.47 8.80 -6.76
N VAL A 19 4.24 7.92 -7.40
CA VAL A 19 5.61 8.22 -7.87
C VAL A 19 5.61 9.44 -8.79
N ARG A 20 4.71 9.47 -9.79
CA ARG A 20 4.57 10.61 -10.72
C ARG A 20 4.25 11.91 -9.99
N SER A 21 3.32 11.85 -9.05
CA SER A 21 2.86 13.01 -8.31
C SER A 21 3.94 13.57 -7.38
N TYR A 22 4.67 12.70 -6.66
CA TYR A 22 5.80 13.11 -5.82
C TYR A 22 6.98 13.61 -6.65
N ALA A 23 7.27 12.98 -7.78
CA ALA A 23 8.31 13.40 -8.71
C ALA A 23 8.06 14.84 -9.23
N ALA A 24 6.83 15.15 -9.63
CA ALA A 24 6.44 16.48 -10.07
C ALA A 24 6.57 17.56 -8.98
N GLN A 25 6.62 17.16 -7.70
CA GLN A 25 6.88 18.04 -6.55
C GLN A 25 8.38 18.14 -6.18
N GLY A 26 9.27 17.55 -6.97
CA GLY A 26 10.69 17.55 -6.70
C GLY A 26 11.12 16.64 -5.55
N ALA A 27 10.35 15.59 -5.24
CA ALA A 27 10.67 14.68 -4.14
C ALA A 27 11.95 13.85 -4.40
N ARG A 28 12.58 13.41 -3.31
CA ARG A 28 13.61 12.38 -3.31
C ARG A 28 12.95 11.02 -3.13
N LEU A 29 13.14 10.12 -4.08
CA LEU A 29 12.41 8.85 -4.16
C LEU A 29 13.34 7.65 -3.95
N PHE A 30 12.87 6.67 -3.17
CA PHE A 30 13.44 5.34 -3.09
C PHE A 30 12.37 4.33 -3.45
N LEU A 31 12.53 3.65 -4.58
CA LEU A 31 11.53 2.80 -5.21
C LEU A 31 11.91 1.33 -5.10
N VAL A 32 10.99 0.51 -4.57
CA VAL A 32 11.20 -0.92 -4.40
C VAL A 32 10.17 -1.71 -5.18
N ALA A 33 10.61 -2.63 -6.03
CA ALA A 33 9.75 -3.58 -6.74
C ALA A 33 10.53 -4.86 -7.10
N ARG A 34 9.82 -5.94 -7.47
CA ARG A 34 10.46 -7.21 -7.83
C ARG A 34 10.90 -7.29 -9.30
N ASN A 35 10.28 -6.52 -10.18
CA ASN A 35 10.61 -6.50 -11.60
C ASN A 35 11.55 -5.31 -11.89
N ASN A 36 12.79 -5.62 -12.22
CA ASN A 36 13.83 -4.63 -12.48
C ASN A 36 13.47 -3.72 -13.67
N ASP A 37 13.03 -4.29 -14.79
CA ASP A 37 12.78 -3.51 -16.02
C ASP A 37 11.67 -2.49 -15.82
N LYS A 38 10.58 -2.89 -15.16
CA LYS A 38 9.52 -1.95 -14.79
C LYS A 38 10.03 -0.88 -13.83
N LEU A 39 10.84 -1.25 -12.88
CA LEU A 39 11.39 -0.33 -11.87
C LEU A 39 12.26 0.75 -12.52
N GLU A 40 13.10 0.37 -13.49
CA GLU A 40 13.93 1.30 -14.25
C GLU A 40 13.10 2.25 -15.13
N ILE A 41 12.02 1.76 -15.76
CA ILE A 41 11.08 2.60 -16.51
C ILE A 41 10.44 3.64 -15.59
N ILE A 42 9.94 3.22 -14.42
CA ILE A 42 9.30 4.11 -13.44
C ILE A 42 10.31 5.13 -12.90
N ALA A 43 11.54 4.71 -12.62
CA ALA A 43 12.59 5.61 -12.14
C ALA A 43 12.98 6.65 -13.20
N SER A 44 13.04 6.25 -14.47
CA SER A 44 13.32 7.15 -15.59
C SER A 44 12.19 8.17 -15.80
N ASP A 45 10.91 7.73 -15.75
CA ASP A 45 9.74 8.62 -15.81
C ASP A 45 9.73 9.61 -14.62
N ALA A 46 10.06 9.14 -13.42
CA ALA A 46 10.13 10.00 -12.24
C ALA A 46 11.23 11.09 -12.36
N LYS A 47 12.41 10.73 -12.87
CA LYS A 47 13.48 11.70 -13.15
C LYS A 47 13.05 12.75 -14.18
N ALA A 48 12.42 12.30 -15.27
CA ALA A 48 11.91 13.19 -16.32
C ALA A 48 10.83 14.15 -15.82
N ARG A 49 10.07 13.78 -14.78
CA ARG A 49 9.04 14.61 -14.14
C ARG A 49 9.56 15.58 -13.09
N GLY A 50 10.84 15.53 -12.77
CA GLY A 50 11.45 16.50 -11.87
C GLY A 50 11.77 15.99 -10.46
N ALA A 51 11.77 14.67 -10.23
CA ALA A 51 12.28 14.13 -8.96
C ALA A 51 13.73 14.58 -8.73
N GLU A 52 14.03 15.07 -7.52
CA GLU A 52 15.39 15.53 -7.16
C GLU A 52 16.40 14.38 -7.21
N THR A 53 16.04 13.23 -6.64
CA THR A 53 16.79 11.99 -6.75
C THR A 53 15.86 10.80 -6.86
N VAL A 54 16.28 9.75 -7.54
CA VAL A 54 15.55 8.48 -7.62
C VAL A 54 16.54 7.33 -7.46
N HIS A 55 16.33 6.55 -6.41
CA HIS A 55 17.04 5.32 -6.12
C HIS A 55 16.12 4.12 -6.31
N THR A 56 16.63 3.00 -6.73
CA THR A 56 15.88 1.77 -6.97
C THR A 56 16.46 0.62 -6.14
N PHE A 57 15.60 -0.31 -5.73
CA PHE A 57 16.01 -1.54 -5.06
C PHE A 57 15.12 -2.71 -5.50
N VAL A 58 15.73 -3.73 -6.09
CA VAL A 58 14.99 -4.91 -6.56
C VAL A 58 14.81 -5.90 -5.42
N MET A 59 13.55 -6.14 -5.01
CA MET A 59 13.20 -7.04 -3.92
C MET A 59 11.81 -7.62 -4.11
N ASP A 60 11.63 -8.92 -3.84
CA ASP A 60 10.30 -9.48 -3.58
C ASP A 60 9.92 -9.16 -2.12
N ALA A 61 8.73 -8.61 -1.90
CA ALA A 61 8.24 -8.28 -0.57
C ALA A 61 8.02 -9.52 0.32
N ASN A 62 7.93 -10.71 -0.28
CA ASN A 62 7.90 -12.00 0.45
C ASN A 62 9.25 -12.41 1.03
N ASP A 63 10.35 -11.79 0.61
CA ASP A 63 11.69 -12.01 1.14
C ASP A 63 11.91 -11.15 2.39
N SER A 64 11.42 -11.63 3.52
CA SER A 64 11.45 -10.89 4.79
C SER A 64 12.86 -10.59 5.29
N GLU A 65 13.86 -11.42 4.96
CA GLU A 65 15.25 -11.25 5.38
C GLU A 65 15.89 -10.02 4.70
N ARG A 66 15.42 -9.64 3.52
CA ARG A 66 15.91 -8.47 2.78
C ARG A 66 15.25 -7.15 3.18
N ILE A 67 14.20 -7.18 4.01
CA ILE A 67 13.49 -5.94 4.40
C ILE A 67 14.42 -5.00 5.16
N VAL A 68 15.11 -5.49 6.20
CA VAL A 68 16.02 -4.63 7.00
C VAL A 68 17.18 -4.10 6.15
N PRO A 69 17.92 -4.93 5.38
CA PRO A 69 18.95 -4.44 4.46
C PRO A 69 18.44 -3.38 3.46
N MET A 70 17.26 -3.57 2.88
CA MET A 70 16.64 -2.61 1.97
C MET A 70 16.36 -1.27 2.68
N LEU A 71 15.83 -1.31 3.90
CA LEU A 71 15.58 -0.11 4.70
C LEU A 71 16.87 0.62 5.07
N ASP A 72 17.94 -0.11 5.40
CA ASP A 72 19.25 0.49 5.68
C ASP A 72 19.77 1.27 4.48
N VAL A 73 19.70 0.67 3.28
CA VAL A 73 20.07 1.33 2.02
C VAL A 73 19.19 2.56 1.75
N ALA A 74 17.87 2.46 2.00
CA ALA A 74 16.95 3.58 1.79
C ALA A 74 17.27 4.77 2.72
N TRP A 75 17.51 4.52 4.01
CA TRP A 75 17.90 5.58 4.95
C TRP A 75 19.28 6.16 4.66
N LEU A 76 20.23 5.34 4.20
CA LEU A 76 21.53 5.82 3.75
C LEU A 76 21.40 6.75 2.53
N ALA A 77 20.59 6.37 1.54
CA ALA A 77 20.40 7.12 0.30
C ALA A 77 19.62 8.43 0.50
N LEU A 78 18.60 8.43 1.36
CA LEU A 78 17.73 9.59 1.58
C LEU A 78 18.11 10.43 2.82
N GLY A 79 18.97 9.93 3.70
CA GLY A 79 19.31 10.53 5.00
C GLY A 79 18.19 10.39 6.03
N GLN A 80 16.98 10.80 5.70
CA GLN A 80 15.75 10.56 6.46
C GLN A 80 14.62 10.27 5.49
N VAL A 81 13.58 9.56 5.94
CA VAL A 81 12.38 9.27 5.17
C VAL A 81 11.19 9.99 5.80
N ASP A 82 10.48 10.80 5.03
CA ASP A 82 9.28 11.49 5.51
C ASP A 82 8.04 10.60 5.38
N ILE A 83 7.99 9.79 4.30
CA ILE A 83 6.87 8.89 4.01
C ILE A 83 7.42 7.51 3.62
N GLY A 84 6.95 6.47 4.30
CA GLY A 84 7.11 5.07 3.90
C GLY A 84 5.76 4.50 3.44
N LEU A 85 5.64 4.15 2.16
CA LEU A 85 4.42 3.61 1.59
C LEU A 85 4.58 2.13 1.23
N ILE A 86 3.63 1.29 1.67
CA ILE A 86 3.51 -0.12 1.29
C ILE A 86 2.34 -0.25 0.32
N ALA A 87 2.61 -0.60 -0.94
CA ALA A 87 1.63 -0.62 -2.02
C ALA A 87 1.63 -1.91 -2.85
N HIS A 88 2.38 -2.94 -2.44
CA HIS A 88 2.39 -4.23 -3.11
C HIS A 88 1.16 -5.07 -2.75
N GLY A 89 0.86 -6.02 -3.61
CA GLY A 89 -0.20 -7.01 -3.43
C GLY A 89 -0.60 -7.62 -4.77
N THR A 90 -1.41 -8.66 -4.67
CA THR A 90 -1.99 -9.40 -5.80
C THR A 90 -3.51 -9.50 -5.60
N LEU A 91 -4.23 -9.79 -6.66
CA LEU A 91 -5.64 -10.18 -6.57
C LEU A 91 -5.73 -11.67 -6.95
N PRO A 92 -5.89 -12.58 -5.97
CA PRO A 92 -5.91 -13.99 -6.24
C PRO A 92 -7.16 -14.43 -6.99
N ASP A 93 -7.03 -15.50 -7.78
CA ASP A 93 -8.17 -16.26 -8.26
C ASP A 93 -8.85 -16.97 -7.09
N GLN A 94 -10.04 -16.47 -6.72
CA GLN A 94 -10.76 -17.01 -5.57
C GLN A 94 -11.19 -18.47 -5.79
N GLN A 95 -11.54 -18.89 -7.00
CA GLN A 95 -11.92 -20.27 -7.26
C GLN A 95 -10.74 -21.22 -7.05
N ARG A 96 -9.58 -20.83 -7.56
CA ARG A 96 -8.34 -21.59 -7.35
C ARG A 96 -7.97 -21.68 -5.86
N THR A 97 -8.15 -20.62 -5.08
CA THR A 97 -7.84 -20.65 -3.64
C THR A 97 -8.72 -21.62 -2.83
N GLN A 98 -9.85 -22.07 -3.38
CA GLN A 98 -10.73 -23.02 -2.71
C GLN A 98 -10.24 -24.47 -2.77
N THR A 99 -9.37 -24.79 -3.75
CA THR A 99 -8.93 -26.16 -4.03
C THR A 99 -7.41 -26.32 -4.02
N ASP A 100 -6.65 -25.23 -4.10
CA ASP A 100 -5.18 -25.20 -4.13
C ASP A 100 -4.67 -24.52 -2.84
N ILE A 101 -4.45 -25.33 -1.79
CA ILE A 101 -3.97 -24.82 -0.48
C ILE A 101 -2.62 -24.10 -0.59
N PRO A 102 -1.58 -24.62 -1.28
CA PRO A 102 -0.31 -23.91 -1.46
C PRO A 102 -0.49 -22.53 -2.12
N TYR A 103 -1.33 -22.43 -3.15
CA TYR A 103 -1.64 -21.17 -3.81
C TYR A 103 -2.34 -20.20 -2.82
N ALA A 104 -3.37 -20.65 -2.11
CA ALA A 104 -4.08 -19.84 -1.13
C ALA A 104 -3.15 -19.28 -0.04
N VAL A 105 -2.25 -20.11 0.50
CA VAL A 105 -1.26 -19.71 1.51
C VAL A 105 -0.27 -18.68 0.93
N THR A 106 0.19 -18.89 -0.31
CA THR A 106 1.09 -17.93 -0.99
C THR A 106 0.43 -16.59 -1.20
N GLU A 107 -0.84 -16.56 -1.61
CA GLU A 107 -1.59 -15.33 -1.80
C GLU A 107 -1.86 -14.59 -0.47
N PHE A 108 -2.17 -15.34 0.60
CA PHE A 108 -2.30 -14.78 1.94
C PHE A 108 -0.96 -14.17 2.41
N ARG A 109 0.16 -14.88 2.21
CA ARG A 109 1.50 -14.38 2.52
C ARG A 109 1.78 -13.07 1.79
N THR A 110 1.55 -13.02 0.47
CA THR A 110 1.84 -11.84 -0.35
C THR A 110 0.99 -10.63 0.04
N ASN A 111 -0.30 -10.82 0.38
CA ASN A 111 -1.23 -9.72 0.64
C ASN A 111 -1.33 -9.32 2.12
N GLY A 112 -0.89 -10.18 3.03
CA GLY A 112 -0.99 -10.00 4.49
C GLY A 112 0.37 -10.01 5.18
N GLU A 113 1.01 -11.18 5.27
CA GLU A 113 2.23 -11.40 6.03
C GLU A 113 3.38 -10.47 5.56
N SER A 114 3.62 -10.37 4.26
CA SER A 114 4.69 -9.54 3.72
C SER A 114 4.47 -8.05 3.98
N ALA A 115 3.22 -7.59 3.91
CA ALA A 115 2.87 -6.21 4.24
C ALA A 115 3.09 -5.92 5.74
N ILE A 116 2.73 -6.85 6.61
CA ILE A 116 2.99 -6.76 8.05
C ILE A 116 4.50 -6.74 8.34
N ALA A 117 5.28 -7.61 7.68
CA ALA A 117 6.74 -7.61 7.83
C ALA A 117 7.36 -6.26 7.42
N CYS A 118 6.92 -5.68 6.30
CA CYS A 118 7.33 -4.33 5.89
C CYS A 118 6.90 -3.25 6.90
N LEU A 119 5.69 -3.34 7.49
CA LEU A 119 5.23 -2.44 8.54
C LEU A 119 6.11 -2.51 9.78
N ILE A 120 6.52 -3.71 10.20
CA ILE A 120 7.44 -3.89 11.34
C ILE A 120 8.78 -3.20 11.05
N GLY A 121 9.37 -3.44 9.89
CA GLY A 121 10.64 -2.83 9.50
C GLY A 121 10.57 -1.31 9.44
N LEU A 122 9.54 -0.76 8.80
CA LEU A 122 9.30 0.68 8.75
C LEU A 122 9.10 1.26 10.16
N ALA A 123 8.33 0.58 11.01
CA ALA A 123 8.10 1.03 12.37
C ALA A 123 9.42 1.18 13.16
N MET A 124 10.33 0.22 13.07
CA MET A 124 11.64 0.30 13.72
C MET A 124 12.42 1.56 13.30
N LYS A 125 12.44 1.85 12.00
CA LYS A 125 13.16 3.01 11.45
C LYS A 125 12.49 4.34 11.82
N PHE A 126 11.18 4.44 11.64
CA PHE A 126 10.44 5.67 11.94
C PHE A 126 10.36 5.96 13.44
N GLU A 127 10.25 4.94 14.28
CA GLU A 127 10.24 5.08 15.74
C GLU A 127 11.58 5.65 16.25
N SER A 128 12.71 5.16 15.70
CA SER A 128 14.04 5.73 15.95
C SER A 128 14.16 7.16 15.44
N GLN A 129 13.59 7.47 14.26
CA GLN A 129 13.59 8.81 13.67
C GLN A 129 12.66 9.79 14.39
N ARG A 130 11.64 9.29 15.11
CA ARG A 130 10.63 10.04 15.90
C ARG A 130 9.79 11.03 15.07
N LYS A 131 9.61 10.79 13.80
CA LYS A 131 8.76 11.58 12.88
C LYS A 131 8.49 10.84 11.59
N GLY A 132 7.44 11.25 10.87
CA GLY A 132 7.10 10.79 9.54
C GLY A 132 5.74 10.12 9.48
N VAL A 133 5.44 9.55 8.30
CA VAL A 133 4.18 8.87 8.01
C VAL A 133 4.47 7.49 7.41
N ILE A 134 3.86 6.46 7.97
CA ILE A 134 3.79 5.13 7.36
C ILE A 134 2.40 4.98 6.76
N ALA A 135 2.31 4.72 5.46
CA ALA A 135 1.05 4.47 4.77
C ALA A 135 1.03 3.04 4.22
N VAL A 136 -0.09 2.33 4.38
CA VAL A 136 -0.25 0.99 3.85
C VAL A 136 -1.55 0.85 3.07
N ILE A 137 -1.47 0.22 1.90
CA ILE A 137 -2.63 -0.07 1.06
C ILE A 137 -3.31 -1.35 1.55
N GLY A 138 -4.41 -1.17 2.28
CA GLY A 138 -5.37 -2.20 2.64
C GLY A 138 -6.39 -2.45 1.51
N SER A 139 -7.66 -2.63 1.86
CA SER A 139 -8.79 -2.76 0.92
C SER A 139 -10.12 -2.71 1.68
N VAL A 140 -11.19 -2.27 1.03
CA VAL A 140 -12.55 -2.47 1.55
C VAL A 140 -12.92 -3.97 1.70
N ALA A 141 -12.17 -4.86 1.05
CA ALA A 141 -12.35 -6.31 1.21
C ALA A 141 -11.97 -6.81 2.61
N GLY A 142 -11.12 -6.07 3.34
CA GLY A 142 -10.76 -6.39 4.72
C GLY A 142 -11.85 -6.09 5.74
N ASP A 143 -12.84 -5.26 5.40
CA ASP A 143 -13.92 -4.89 6.32
C ASP A 143 -14.88 -6.03 6.63
N ARG A 144 -15.12 -6.93 5.65
CA ARG A 144 -15.99 -8.09 5.80
C ARG A 144 -15.67 -9.15 4.74
N GLY A 145 -15.57 -10.42 5.18
CA GLY A 145 -15.38 -11.57 4.29
C GLY A 145 -16.52 -11.71 3.29
N ARG A 146 -16.20 -12.01 2.03
CA ARG A 146 -17.16 -12.24 0.94
C ARG A 146 -16.81 -13.53 0.22
N ALA A 147 -17.82 -14.28 -0.20
CA ALA A 147 -17.61 -15.53 -0.94
C ALA A 147 -16.72 -15.37 -2.19
N SER A 148 -16.73 -14.19 -2.79
CA SER A 148 -15.97 -13.88 -4.01
C SER A 148 -14.47 -13.58 -3.79
N ASN A 149 -14.00 -13.34 -2.55
CA ASN A 149 -12.60 -12.93 -2.30
C ASN A 149 -12.15 -13.06 -0.83
N TYR A 150 -12.58 -14.10 -0.12
CA TYR A 150 -12.33 -14.19 1.33
C TYR A 150 -10.85 -14.42 1.71
N ILE A 151 -10.01 -15.05 0.88
CA ILE A 151 -8.57 -15.16 1.13
C ILE A 151 -7.92 -13.78 1.08
N TYR A 152 -8.21 -13.02 0.03
CA TYR A 152 -7.74 -11.64 -0.10
C TYR A 152 -8.27 -10.75 1.04
N GLY A 153 -9.57 -10.88 1.34
CA GLY A 153 -10.21 -10.14 2.43
C GLY A 153 -9.56 -10.44 3.79
N ALA A 154 -9.30 -11.71 4.10
CA ALA A 154 -8.65 -12.14 5.33
C ALA A 154 -7.21 -11.56 5.45
N ALA A 155 -6.43 -11.62 4.35
CA ALA A 155 -5.09 -11.03 4.31
C ALA A 155 -5.14 -9.51 4.54
N LYS A 156 -6.06 -8.79 3.89
CA LYS A 156 -6.20 -7.34 4.09
C LYS A 156 -6.75 -6.98 5.48
N ALA A 157 -7.65 -7.77 6.04
CA ALA A 157 -8.12 -7.60 7.43
C ALA A 157 -6.98 -7.74 8.46
N SER A 158 -6.05 -8.68 8.25
CA SER A 158 -4.87 -8.80 9.12
C SER A 158 -3.98 -7.56 9.09
N VAL A 159 -3.74 -7.00 7.90
CA VAL A 159 -3.00 -5.73 7.72
C VAL A 159 -3.70 -4.57 8.41
N GLU A 160 -5.03 -4.48 8.30
CA GLU A 160 -5.84 -3.42 8.90
C GLU A 160 -5.77 -3.44 10.43
N THR A 161 -5.94 -4.63 11.02
CA THR A 161 -5.83 -4.82 12.47
C THR A 161 -4.42 -4.48 12.96
N PHE A 162 -3.38 -4.95 12.23
CA PHE A 162 -2.00 -4.65 12.56
C PHE A 162 -1.71 -3.15 12.48
N ALA A 163 -2.11 -2.47 11.41
CA ALA A 163 -1.92 -1.04 11.23
C ALA A 163 -2.61 -0.21 12.33
N SER A 164 -3.78 -0.64 12.79
CA SER A 164 -4.49 -0.01 13.90
C SER A 164 -3.70 -0.09 15.21
N GLY A 165 -3.19 -1.28 15.57
CA GLY A 165 -2.34 -1.46 16.76
C GLY A 165 -1.02 -0.70 16.64
N LEU A 166 -0.41 -0.72 15.45
CA LEU A 166 0.83 -0.02 15.18
C LEU A 166 0.68 1.51 15.33
N ARG A 167 -0.46 2.07 14.88
CA ARG A 167 -0.78 3.50 15.05
C ARG A 167 -0.79 3.88 16.54
N ALA A 168 -1.46 3.09 17.38
CA ALA A 168 -1.51 3.34 18.80
C ALA A 168 -0.11 3.29 19.43
N ARG A 169 0.71 2.29 19.06
CA ARG A 169 2.09 2.18 19.54
C ARG A 169 2.95 3.39 19.14
N LEU A 170 2.91 3.78 17.88
CA LEU A 170 3.81 4.81 17.34
C LEU A 170 3.36 6.25 17.64
N PHE A 171 2.16 6.44 18.16
CA PHE A 171 1.63 7.76 18.53
C PHE A 171 2.58 8.55 19.45
N VAL A 172 3.10 7.91 20.50
CA VAL A 172 4.03 8.53 21.44
C VAL A 172 5.39 8.88 20.83
N SER A 173 5.72 8.28 19.69
CA SER A 173 6.94 8.57 18.93
C SER A 173 6.75 9.66 17.88
N GLY A 174 5.55 10.24 17.74
CA GLY A 174 5.25 11.28 16.75
C GLY A 174 5.16 10.77 15.31
N VAL A 175 5.09 9.44 15.13
CA VAL A 175 4.95 8.78 13.81
C VAL A 175 3.49 8.50 13.54
N HIS A 176 3.01 8.89 12.37
CA HIS A 176 1.64 8.66 11.95
C HIS A 176 1.51 7.40 11.10
N VAL A 177 0.42 6.64 11.27
CA VAL A 177 0.13 5.44 10.47
C VAL A 177 -1.21 5.61 9.76
N LEU A 178 -1.18 5.73 8.43
CA LEU A 178 -2.33 5.81 7.55
C LEU A 178 -2.66 4.43 6.97
N LEU A 179 -3.89 3.96 7.20
CA LEU A 179 -4.47 2.82 6.50
C LEU A 179 -5.31 3.32 5.32
N VAL A 180 -4.95 2.96 4.10
CA VAL A 180 -5.73 3.24 2.90
C VAL A 180 -6.61 2.05 2.58
N LYS A 181 -7.90 2.26 2.37
CA LYS A 181 -8.90 1.23 2.03
C LYS A 181 -9.51 1.55 0.66
N PRO A 182 -8.86 1.14 -0.44
CA PRO A 182 -9.43 1.32 -1.75
C PRO A 182 -10.67 0.46 -1.94
N GLY A 183 -11.68 1.04 -2.60
CA GLY A 183 -12.73 0.27 -3.25
C GLY A 183 -12.26 -0.23 -4.62
N PHE A 184 -13.11 -0.12 -5.64
CA PHE A 184 -12.70 -0.44 -7.01
C PHE A 184 -11.82 0.68 -7.57
N VAL A 185 -10.64 0.30 -8.06
CA VAL A 185 -9.71 1.20 -8.73
C VAL A 185 -9.30 0.58 -10.06
N ALA A 186 -9.41 1.34 -11.14
CA ALA A 186 -8.99 0.92 -12.48
C ALA A 186 -7.44 0.86 -12.53
N THR A 187 -6.91 -0.35 -12.48
CA THR A 187 -5.46 -0.66 -12.48
C THR A 187 -5.21 -1.93 -13.30
N PRO A 188 -3.98 -2.24 -13.68
CA PRO A 188 -3.66 -3.53 -14.30
C PRO A 188 -4.12 -4.75 -13.49
N MET A 189 -4.12 -4.64 -12.16
CA MET A 189 -4.59 -5.71 -11.26
C MET A 189 -6.08 -6.04 -11.45
N THR A 190 -6.90 -5.07 -11.80
CA THR A 190 -8.36 -5.19 -11.93
C THR A 190 -8.84 -5.17 -13.38
N ALA A 191 -7.94 -5.10 -14.35
CA ALA A 191 -8.28 -4.94 -15.78
C ALA A 191 -9.12 -6.09 -16.36
N HIS A 192 -9.02 -7.28 -15.75
CA HIS A 192 -9.79 -8.46 -16.13
C HIS A 192 -11.20 -8.51 -15.52
N LEU A 193 -11.55 -7.56 -14.65
CA LEU A 193 -12.85 -7.52 -13.96
C LEU A 193 -13.79 -6.53 -14.65
N SER A 194 -15.06 -6.90 -14.75
CA SER A 194 -16.14 -5.98 -15.14
C SER A 194 -16.58 -5.14 -13.95
N LEU A 195 -15.90 -4.01 -13.73
CA LEU A 195 -16.20 -3.14 -12.59
C LEU A 195 -17.30 -2.12 -12.92
N PRO A 196 -18.25 -1.86 -12.00
CA PRO A 196 -19.25 -0.80 -12.19
C PRO A 196 -18.56 0.57 -12.27
N ALA A 197 -18.72 1.29 -13.40
CA ALA A 197 -18.05 2.57 -13.63
C ALA A 197 -18.33 3.61 -12.52
N ALA A 198 -19.58 3.67 -12.02
CA ALA A 198 -19.98 4.60 -10.96
C ALA A 198 -19.31 4.34 -9.61
N LEU A 199 -18.76 3.15 -9.39
CA LEU A 199 -18.09 2.76 -8.14
C LEU A 199 -16.57 2.63 -8.29
N THR A 200 -16.03 2.94 -9.49
CA THR A 200 -14.63 2.73 -9.85
C THR A 200 -13.92 4.07 -9.97
N SER A 201 -12.86 4.25 -9.19
CA SER A 201 -11.95 5.40 -9.27
C SER A 201 -10.81 5.10 -10.26
N THR A 202 -10.20 6.15 -10.80
CA THR A 202 -8.91 6.02 -11.50
C THR A 202 -7.77 5.88 -10.52
N ALA A 203 -6.64 5.30 -10.95
CA ALA A 203 -5.43 5.24 -10.13
C ALA A 203 -4.93 6.65 -9.73
N ALA A 204 -5.05 7.63 -10.63
CA ALA A 204 -4.66 9.01 -10.37
C ALA A 204 -5.54 9.68 -9.29
N GLN A 205 -6.86 9.45 -9.32
CA GLN A 205 -7.75 9.93 -8.26
C GLN A 205 -7.40 9.29 -6.90
N ALA A 206 -7.19 7.98 -6.87
CA ALA A 206 -6.79 7.29 -5.65
C ALA A 206 -5.45 7.80 -5.11
N ALA A 207 -4.47 8.08 -5.98
CA ALA A 207 -3.19 8.66 -5.60
C ALA A 207 -3.35 10.08 -5.00
N ALA A 208 -4.18 10.93 -5.60
CA ALA A 208 -4.47 12.26 -5.08
C ALA A 208 -5.12 12.20 -3.69
N ASP A 209 -6.09 11.31 -3.49
CA ASP A 209 -6.74 11.09 -2.19
C ASP A 209 -5.72 10.63 -1.13
N ILE A 210 -4.81 9.71 -1.49
CA ILE A 210 -3.76 9.21 -0.59
C ILE A 210 -2.81 10.33 -0.19
N MET A 211 -2.33 11.14 -1.13
CA MET A 211 -1.46 12.28 -0.83
C MET A 211 -2.14 13.29 0.10
N GLN A 212 -3.41 13.59 -0.15
CA GLN A 212 -4.19 14.47 0.72
C GLN A 212 -4.34 13.89 2.13
N ALA A 213 -4.61 12.59 2.26
CA ALA A 213 -4.75 11.92 3.54
C ALA A 213 -3.44 11.89 4.33
N ILE A 214 -2.29 11.66 3.66
CA ILE A 214 -0.96 11.77 4.24
C ILE A 214 -0.72 13.18 4.80
N ASN A 215 -0.98 14.21 4.01
CA ASN A 215 -0.79 15.60 4.40
C ASN A 215 -1.70 16.01 5.58
N LYS A 216 -2.92 15.49 5.62
CA LYS A 216 -3.89 15.73 6.71
C LYS A 216 -3.70 14.81 7.91
N ARG A 217 -2.74 13.88 7.87
CA ARG A 217 -2.54 12.85 8.90
C ARG A 217 -3.82 12.11 9.25
N GLN A 218 -4.56 11.63 8.23
CA GLN A 218 -5.76 10.83 8.44
C GLN A 218 -5.39 9.41 8.88
N ASP A 219 -6.12 8.86 9.83
CA ASP A 219 -5.91 7.50 10.32
C ASP A 219 -6.33 6.43 9.33
N VAL A 220 -7.49 6.65 8.69
CA VAL A 220 -8.09 5.72 7.71
C VAL A 220 -8.67 6.51 6.55
N LEU A 221 -8.28 6.15 5.34
CA LEU A 221 -8.79 6.69 4.10
C LEU A 221 -9.59 5.63 3.33
N TYR A 222 -10.82 5.91 2.97
CA TYR A 222 -11.56 5.17 1.94
C TYR A 222 -11.44 5.92 0.61
N THR A 223 -10.85 5.31 -0.42
CA THR A 223 -10.86 5.88 -1.77
C THR A 223 -11.89 5.12 -2.63
N ALA A 224 -12.86 5.74 -3.27
CA ALA A 224 -13.39 7.09 -3.07
C ALA A 224 -14.24 7.15 -1.78
N TRP A 225 -14.51 8.36 -1.31
CA TRP A 225 -15.17 8.63 -0.01
C TRP A 225 -16.47 7.87 0.24
N PHE A 226 -17.27 7.58 -0.78
CA PHE A 226 -18.55 6.88 -0.66
C PHE A 226 -18.38 5.42 -0.22
N TRP A 227 -17.22 4.80 -0.44
CA TRP A 227 -16.95 3.44 0.04
C TRP A 227 -17.03 3.32 1.56
N LYS A 228 -16.75 4.41 2.29
CA LYS A 228 -16.92 4.44 3.75
C LYS A 228 -18.35 4.11 4.14
N TRP A 229 -19.34 4.70 3.45
CA TRP A 229 -20.75 4.50 3.74
C TRP A 229 -21.25 3.14 3.24
N ILE A 230 -20.83 2.71 2.07
CA ILE A 230 -21.14 1.37 1.54
C ILE A 230 -20.65 0.31 2.54
N MET A 231 -19.41 0.42 3.01
CA MET A 231 -18.85 -0.57 3.93
C MET A 231 -19.46 -0.48 5.33
N LEU A 232 -19.87 0.70 5.78
CA LEU A 232 -20.63 0.83 7.01
C LEU A 232 -21.93 -0.01 6.96
N ILE A 233 -22.69 0.13 5.88
CA ILE A 233 -23.92 -0.68 5.66
C ILE A 233 -23.56 -2.16 5.60
N ILE A 234 -22.59 -2.55 4.77
CA ILE A 234 -22.20 -3.95 4.59
C ILE A 234 -21.79 -4.62 5.91
N ARG A 235 -21.06 -3.92 6.77
CA ARG A 235 -20.62 -4.45 8.08
C ARG A 235 -21.79 -4.74 9.03
N TRP A 236 -22.87 -3.98 8.93
CA TRP A 236 -24.05 -4.13 9.79
C TRP A 236 -25.12 -5.10 9.25
N LEU A 237 -25.00 -5.54 8.00
CA LEU A 237 -25.94 -6.51 7.44
C LEU A 237 -25.88 -7.84 8.21
N PRO A 238 -27.00 -8.43 8.63
CA PRO A 238 -27.04 -9.78 9.20
C PRO A 238 -26.43 -10.80 8.23
N ALA A 239 -25.80 -11.85 8.77
CA ALA A 239 -25.18 -12.90 7.94
C ALA A 239 -26.20 -13.60 7.02
N ALA A 240 -27.47 -13.70 7.44
CA ALA A 240 -28.54 -14.31 6.63
C ALA A 240 -28.92 -13.49 5.38
N VAL A 241 -28.54 -12.20 5.31
CA VAL A 241 -28.86 -11.30 4.19
C VAL A 241 -27.65 -11.06 3.30
N PHE A 242 -26.45 -11.32 3.81
CA PHE A 242 -25.17 -11.09 3.14
C PHE A 242 -24.63 -12.36 2.48
#